data_f0e9e4d6bb85492be63e58c3d71c08f6
#
_entry.id   f0e9e4d6bb85492be63e58c3d71c08f6
#
_cell.length_a   1.000
_cell.length_b   1.000
_cell.length_c   1.000
_cell.angle_alpha   90.00
_cell.angle_beta   90.00
_cell.angle_gamma   90.00
#
_symmetry.space_group_name_H-M   'P 1'
#
loop_
_entity.id
_entity.type
_entity.pdbx_description
1 polymer ?
#
loop_
_entity_poly.entity_id
_entity_poly.type
_entity_poly.pdbx_seq_one_letter_code
_entity_poly.pdbx_strand_id
1 'polypeptide(L)'
;MKPHSALLESRDISKSFGSFIANDKINFNILEGEIHGLLGENGAGKSTFVKMVYGLLEPTMGALFWNGNPIKIRGPQEARNFGIGMVFQHFSLFPTLTVIENIELALSDTQALPALRKTIIEKSQEFGISVDPDTYIRDLSVGEQQRVEILRCLLQNPKLLIMDEPTSVLTPQESEQLFVILNKLAATGCSVLFISHKLKEVKEITQRATILRRGRVVDTVTSSEVSTEQLAKMMVGSDPQHVKPKIGTKSNDILVQISGLCRPADTPFSTPLLDINLDVKAGEIVGIAGIAGNGQSELMEALTGEWRSRDSIKVLDVLGVDIRDYSPHKRRQMGIGFLPEERNDHSAVMDMTLTENTL
;
A
#
# COMPACT_ATOMS: atom_id res chain seq x y z
N MET A 1 18.23 -23.67 23.88
CA MET A 1 17.97 -22.77 22.74
C MET A 1 19.14 -21.80 22.65
N LYS A 2 19.83 -21.72 21.50
CA LYS A 2 20.84 -20.67 21.28
C LYS A 2 20.10 -19.34 21.33
N PRO A 3 20.64 -18.29 21.98
CA PRO A 3 20.02 -16.97 21.88
C PRO A 3 19.97 -16.58 20.40
N HIS A 4 18.77 -16.28 19.88
CA HIS A 4 18.62 -15.81 18.51
C HIS A 4 19.44 -14.54 18.36
N SER A 5 20.51 -14.60 17.56
CA SER A 5 21.31 -13.44 17.23
C SER A 5 20.50 -12.50 16.31
N ALA A 6 20.67 -11.21 16.48
CA ALA A 6 20.05 -10.25 15.58
C ALA A 6 20.64 -10.44 14.16
N LEU A 7 19.77 -10.67 13.17
CA LEU A 7 20.15 -10.70 11.77
C LEU A 7 20.50 -9.30 11.27
N LEU A 8 19.61 -8.35 11.52
CA LEU A 8 19.81 -6.93 11.23
C LEU A 8 19.63 -6.12 12.52
N GLU A 9 20.50 -5.16 12.76
CA GLU A 9 20.41 -4.20 13.86
C GLU A 9 20.71 -2.79 13.35
N SER A 10 19.98 -1.81 13.84
CA SER A 10 20.33 -0.40 13.70
C SER A 10 20.66 0.20 15.04
N ARG A 11 21.72 1.02 15.10
CA ARG A 11 22.14 1.75 16.30
C ARG A 11 22.17 3.24 16.01
N ASP A 12 21.33 3.98 16.72
CA ASP A 12 21.18 5.43 16.66
C ASP A 12 21.02 5.98 15.22
N ILE A 13 20.39 5.17 14.34
CA ILE A 13 20.23 5.56 12.95
C ILE A 13 19.31 6.78 12.83
N SER A 14 19.81 7.81 12.16
CA SER A 14 19.09 9.07 11.98
C SER A 14 19.12 9.53 10.53
N LYS A 15 18.03 10.14 10.07
CA LYS A 15 17.95 10.77 8.75
C LYS A 15 17.34 12.15 8.84
N SER A 16 18.10 13.14 8.35
CA SER A 16 17.64 14.52 8.24
C SER A 16 17.56 14.96 6.78
N PHE A 17 16.58 15.78 6.46
CA PHE A 17 16.39 16.46 5.19
C PHE A 17 16.38 17.99 5.49
N GLY A 18 17.54 18.64 5.37
CA GLY A 18 17.70 19.99 5.86
C GLY A 18 17.44 20.08 7.36
N SER A 19 16.49 20.92 7.77
CA SER A 19 16.07 21.07 9.16
C SER A 19 15.07 20.03 9.65
N PHE A 20 14.48 19.25 8.75
CA PHE A 20 13.49 18.21 9.08
C PHE A 20 14.18 16.89 9.42
N ILE A 21 13.91 16.34 10.61
CA ILE A 21 14.43 15.05 11.06
C ILE A 21 13.32 14.00 10.85
N ALA A 22 13.51 13.14 9.84
CA ALA A 22 12.55 12.08 9.52
C ALA A 22 12.71 10.84 10.41
N ASN A 23 13.95 10.51 10.79
CA ASN A 23 14.27 9.48 11.79
C ASN A 23 15.30 10.03 12.76
N ASP A 24 15.10 9.81 14.06
CA ASP A 24 15.94 10.29 15.14
C ASP A 24 16.33 9.15 16.06
N LYS A 25 17.59 8.71 15.97
CA LYS A 25 18.20 7.67 16.80
C LYS A 25 17.38 6.39 16.86
N ILE A 26 17.01 5.85 15.70
CA ILE A 26 16.31 4.58 15.60
C ILE A 26 17.23 3.43 16.02
N ASN A 27 16.88 2.78 17.12
CA ASN A 27 17.44 1.51 17.57
C ASN A 27 16.43 0.42 17.29
N PHE A 28 16.77 -0.53 16.42
CA PHE A 28 15.89 -1.56 15.92
C PHE A 28 16.67 -2.85 15.74
N ASN A 29 16.04 -3.98 15.96
CA ASN A 29 16.60 -5.29 15.62
C ASN A 29 15.53 -6.23 15.09
N ILE A 30 15.93 -7.15 14.20
CA ILE A 30 15.16 -8.29 13.76
C ILE A 30 15.99 -9.56 13.91
N LEU A 31 15.37 -10.61 14.43
CA LEU A 31 16.04 -11.90 14.67
C LEU A 31 15.96 -12.77 13.42
N GLU A 32 16.84 -13.78 13.34
CA GLU A 32 16.81 -14.74 12.24
C GLU A 32 15.52 -15.57 12.28
N GLY A 33 14.83 -15.69 11.14
CA GLY A 33 13.55 -16.41 11.01
C GLY A 33 12.35 -15.73 11.68
N GLU A 34 12.50 -14.48 12.13
CA GLU A 34 11.41 -13.71 12.74
C GLU A 34 10.56 -12.99 11.70
N ILE A 35 9.24 -12.98 11.89
CA ILE A 35 8.35 -12.00 11.26
C ILE A 35 8.17 -10.83 12.24
N HIS A 36 8.79 -9.71 11.96
CA HIS A 36 8.79 -8.52 12.81
C HIS A 36 7.90 -7.43 12.21
N GLY A 37 6.96 -6.90 12.99
CA GLY A 37 6.09 -5.80 12.59
C GLY A 37 6.76 -4.43 12.76
N LEU A 38 6.66 -3.55 11.76
CA LEU A 38 7.03 -2.15 11.90
C LEU A 38 5.77 -1.28 11.76
N LEU A 39 5.33 -0.74 12.89
CA LEU A 39 4.09 0.01 13.03
C LEU A 39 4.33 1.51 13.13
N GLY A 40 3.33 2.30 12.79
CA GLY A 40 3.30 3.76 12.95
C GLY A 40 2.31 4.40 11.99
N GLU A 41 1.87 5.61 12.31
CA GLU A 41 1.02 6.40 11.41
C GLU A 41 1.77 6.81 10.13
N ASN A 42 1.04 7.35 9.15
CA ASN A 42 1.65 7.98 7.99
C ASN A 42 2.54 9.15 8.45
N GLY A 43 3.76 9.22 7.90
CA GLY A 43 4.75 10.20 8.32
C GLY A 43 5.52 9.83 9.61
N ALA A 44 5.30 8.66 10.21
CA ALA A 44 6.05 8.21 11.40
C ALA A 44 7.53 7.90 11.14
N GLY A 45 7.98 7.84 9.88
CA GLY A 45 9.36 7.56 9.50
C GLY A 45 9.62 6.12 9.04
N LYS A 46 8.59 5.26 8.92
CA LYS A 46 8.72 3.85 8.51
C LYS A 46 9.42 3.69 7.17
N SER A 47 8.87 4.30 6.12
CA SER A 47 9.42 4.18 4.76
C SER A 47 10.80 4.81 4.63
N THR A 48 11.11 5.88 5.41
CA THR A 48 12.46 6.46 5.46
C THR A 48 13.45 5.48 6.08
N PHE A 49 13.09 4.84 7.19
CA PHE A 49 13.92 3.82 7.84
C PHE A 49 14.20 2.65 6.91
N VAL A 50 13.16 2.11 6.28
CA VAL A 50 13.29 0.98 5.35
C VAL A 50 14.13 1.34 4.12
N LYS A 51 13.97 2.54 3.57
CA LYS A 51 14.81 3.02 2.46
C LYS A 51 16.29 3.12 2.85
N MET A 52 16.61 3.41 4.12
CA MET A 52 18.00 3.34 4.61
C MET A 52 18.51 1.91 4.70
N VAL A 53 17.68 0.98 5.19
CA VAL A 53 18.03 -0.46 5.26
C VAL A 53 18.24 -1.06 3.87
N TYR A 54 17.44 -0.65 2.88
CA TYR A 54 17.56 -1.14 1.50
C TYR A 54 18.57 -0.35 0.64
N GLY A 55 19.22 0.69 1.22
CA GLY A 55 20.25 1.47 0.53
C GLY A 55 19.74 2.50 -0.46
N LEU A 56 18.44 2.81 -0.47
CA LEU A 56 17.86 3.90 -1.27
C LEU A 56 18.12 5.28 -0.66
N LEU A 57 18.42 5.33 0.64
CA LEU A 57 18.81 6.54 1.36
C LEU A 57 20.02 6.24 2.23
N GLU A 58 20.98 7.15 2.25
CA GLU A 58 22.10 7.06 3.19
C GLU A 58 21.69 7.69 4.53
N PRO A 59 21.94 7.01 5.68
CA PRO A 59 21.71 7.61 7.00
C PRO A 59 22.61 8.83 7.18
N THR A 60 22.09 9.84 7.90
CA THR A 60 22.87 11.02 8.30
C THR A 60 23.80 10.70 9.48
N MET A 61 23.34 9.83 10.39
CA MET A 61 24.07 9.38 11.59
C MET A 61 23.70 7.96 11.93
N GLY A 62 24.50 7.30 12.78
CA GLY A 62 24.29 5.94 13.24
C GLY A 62 24.84 4.88 12.28
N ALA A 63 24.57 3.62 12.58
CA ALA A 63 25.09 2.48 11.81
C ALA A 63 24.12 1.32 11.73
N LEU A 64 24.22 0.55 10.64
CA LEU A 64 23.58 -0.75 10.47
C LEU A 64 24.59 -1.87 10.76
N PHE A 65 24.07 -2.96 11.31
CA PHE A 65 24.83 -4.18 11.59
C PHE A 65 24.11 -5.36 10.99
N TRP A 66 24.87 -6.25 10.36
CA TRP A 66 24.38 -7.52 9.80
C TRP A 66 25.12 -8.67 10.46
N ASN A 67 24.38 -9.55 11.13
CA ASN A 67 24.98 -10.62 11.96
C ASN A 67 26.05 -10.07 12.93
N GLY A 68 25.76 -8.94 13.57
CA GLY A 68 26.66 -8.27 14.51
C GLY A 68 27.82 -7.49 13.90
N ASN A 69 28.05 -7.55 12.60
CA ASN A 69 29.12 -6.82 11.91
C ASN A 69 28.58 -5.51 11.34
N PRO A 70 29.32 -4.39 11.49
CA PRO A 70 28.90 -3.12 10.91
C PRO A 70 28.91 -3.22 9.39
N ILE A 71 27.85 -2.72 8.76
CA ILE A 71 27.70 -2.68 7.30
C ILE A 71 27.38 -1.28 6.82
N LYS A 72 27.77 -1.00 5.57
CA LYS A 72 27.33 0.19 4.84
C LYS A 72 26.66 -0.28 3.54
N ILE A 73 25.42 0.14 3.32
CA ILE A 73 24.64 -0.20 2.12
C ILE A 73 24.49 1.08 1.30
N ARG A 74 25.09 1.12 0.13
CA ARG A 74 25.11 2.29 -0.76
C ARG A 74 24.10 2.23 -1.89
N GLY A 75 23.40 1.10 -2.00
CA GLY A 75 22.37 0.92 -3.02
C GLY A 75 21.67 -0.43 -2.93
N PRO A 76 20.55 -0.59 -3.67
CA PRO A 76 19.77 -1.82 -3.66
C PRO A 76 20.56 -3.07 -4.07
N GLN A 77 21.58 -2.93 -4.93
CA GLN A 77 22.44 -4.05 -5.31
C GLN A 77 23.26 -4.57 -4.14
N GLU A 78 23.84 -3.68 -3.32
CA GLU A 78 24.55 -4.09 -2.10
C GLU A 78 23.61 -4.71 -1.08
N ALA A 79 22.37 -4.18 -0.92
CA ALA A 79 21.36 -4.78 -0.08
C ALA A 79 21.06 -6.23 -0.50
N ARG A 80 20.85 -6.46 -1.79
CA ARG A 80 20.66 -7.80 -2.35
C ARG A 80 21.84 -8.74 -2.10
N ASN A 81 23.06 -8.24 -2.17
CA ASN A 81 24.27 -9.04 -1.88
C ASN A 81 24.32 -9.51 -0.41
N PHE A 82 23.75 -8.76 0.52
CA PHE A 82 23.52 -9.20 1.90
C PHE A 82 22.33 -10.16 2.04
N GLY A 83 21.54 -10.36 0.99
CA GLY A 83 20.31 -11.13 1.03
C GLY A 83 19.12 -10.34 1.55
N ILE A 84 19.10 -9.01 1.39
CA ILE A 84 17.95 -8.16 1.73
C ILE A 84 17.12 -7.96 0.47
N GLY A 85 15.90 -8.52 0.45
CA GLY A 85 14.88 -8.31 -0.58
C GLY A 85 13.84 -7.28 -0.12
N MET A 86 13.20 -6.58 -1.06
CA MET A 86 12.14 -5.64 -0.75
C MET A 86 11.01 -5.73 -1.75
N VAL A 87 9.79 -5.84 -1.23
CA VAL A 87 8.53 -5.66 -1.96
C VAL A 87 7.99 -4.29 -1.59
N PHE A 88 7.87 -3.42 -2.60
CA PHE A 88 7.43 -2.04 -2.43
C PHE A 88 5.91 -1.94 -2.35
N GLN A 89 5.40 -0.85 -1.78
CA GLN A 89 3.98 -0.51 -1.73
C GLN A 89 3.36 -0.36 -3.15
N HIS A 90 4.12 0.20 -4.08
CA HIS A 90 3.76 0.26 -5.51
C HIS A 90 4.58 -0.75 -6.29
N PHE A 91 3.92 -1.53 -7.11
CA PHE A 91 4.60 -2.55 -7.91
C PHE A 91 5.67 -1.96 -8.81
N SER A 92 6.81 -2.61 -8.85
CA SER A 92 7.92 -2.27 -9.77
C SER A 92 7.97 -3.24 -10.95
N LEU A 93 6.79 -3.60 -11.46
CA LEU A 93 6.61 -4.47 -12.62
C LEU A 93 6.36 -3.64 -13.88
N PHE A 94 6.84 -4.16 -15.01
CA PHE A 94 6.60 -3.58 -16.33
C PHE A 94 5.34 -4.21 -16.95
N PRO A 95 4.24 -3.45 -17.12
CA PRO A 95 2.96 -3.99 -17.58
C PRO A 95 3.01 -4.62 -18.98
N THR A 96 3.92 -4.16 -19.82
CA THR A 96 4.10 -4.61 -21.21
C THR A 96 4.93 -5.88 -21.35
N LEU A 97 5.53 -6.36 -20.27
CA LEU A 97 6.34 -7.58 -20.22
C LEU A 97 5.56 -8.72 -19.56
N THR A 98 5.94 -9.95 -19.89
CA THR A 98 5.44 -11.16 -19.23
C THR A 98 6.03 -11.33 -17.82
N VAL A 99 5.47 -12.26 -17.04
CA VAL A 99 5.97 -12.60 -15.70
C VAL A 99 7.44 -13.02 -15.76
N ILE A 100 7.80 -13.91 -16.69
CA ILE A 100 9.19 -14.41 -16.80
C ILE A 100 10.16 -13.29 -17.19
N GLU A 101 9.79 -12.40 -18.11
CA GLU A 101 10.61 -11.25 -18.51
C GLU A 101 10.82 -10.26 -17.35
N ASN A 102 9.78 -9.99 -16.54
CA ASN A 102 9.90 -9.16 -15.35
C ASN A 102 10.81 -9.77 -14.28
N ILE A 103 10.79 -11.09 -14.15
CA ILE A 103 11.66 -11.82 -13.21
C ILE A 103 13.10 -11.80 -13.73
N GLU A 104 13.32 -12.06 -15.03
CA GLU A 104 14.65 -12.05 -15.65
C GLU A 104 15.37 -10.72 -15.43
N LEU A 105 14.68 -9.59 -15.62
CA LEU A 105 15.22 -8.25 -15.41
C LEU A 105 15.71 -8.01 -13.97
N ALA A 106 15.18 -8.73 -13.00
CA ALA A 106 15.52 -8.55 -11.59
C ALA A 106 16.67 -9.46 -11.12
N LEU A 107 17.03 -10.46 -11.91
CA LEU A 107 18.09 -11.40 -11.56
C LEU A 107 19.44 -10.87 -12.04
N SER A 108 20.48 -11.03 -11.21
CA SER A 108 21.85 -10.64 -11.55
C SER A 108 22.51 -11.58 -12.56
N ASP A 109 22.13 -12.86 -12.51
CA ASP A 109 22.69 -13.90 -13.35
C ASP A 109 21.73 -14.22 -14.50
N THR A 110 22.19 -14.03 -15.73
CA THR A 110 21.45 -14.35 -16.95
C THR A 110 21.34 -15.87 -17.08
N GLN A 111 20.19 -16.41 -16.77
CA GLN A 111 19.88 -17.81 -17.02
C GLN A 111 19.20 -17.97 -18.39
N ALA A 112 19.40 -19.12 -19.04
CA ALA A 112 18.60 -19.42 -20.24
C ALA A 112 17.11 -19.50 -19.88
N LEU A 113 16.22 -18.87 -20.67
CA LEU A 113 14.78 -18.79 -20.41
C LEU A 113 14.13 -20.14 -20.03
N PRO A 114 14.47 -21.30 -20.67
CA PRO A 114 13.90 -22.59 -20.27
C PRO A 114 14.29 -23.01 -18.84
N ALA A 115 15.52 -22.71 -18.40
CA ALA A 115 15.97 -22.99 -17.04
C ALA A 115 15.29 -22.09 -16.02
N LEU A 116 15.18 -20.79 -16.34
CA LEU A 116 14.49 -19.80 -15.50
C LEU A 116 13.00 -20.19 -15.34
N ARG A 117 12.34 -20.57 -16.44
CA ARG A 117 10.95 -21.05 -16.40
C ARG A 117 10.77 -22.22 -15.43
N LYS A 118 11.65 -23.20 -15.49
CA LYS A 118 11.64 -24.35 -14.57
C LYS A 118 11.77 -23.90 -13.12
N THR A 119 12.74 -23.02 -12.85
CA THR A 119 12.97 -22.47 -11.51
C THR A 119 11.75 -21.69 -10.98
N ILE A 120 11.10 -20.90 -11.84
CA ILE A 120 9.86 -20.16 -11.50
C ILE A 120 8.77 -21.14 -11.08
N ILE A 121 8.54 -22.20 -11.87
CA ILE A 121 7.49 -23.20 -11.60
C ILE A 121 7.79 -23.94 -10.29
N GLU A 122 9.04 -24.37 -10.08
CA GLU A 122 9.46 -25.08 -8.85
C GLU A 122 9.25 -24.20 -7.61
N LYS A 123 9.68 -22.93 -7.65
CA LYS A 123 9.51 -21.98 -6.54
C LYS A 123 8.02 -21.61 -6.33
N SER A 124 7.27 -21.47 -7.39
CA SER A 124 5.81 -21.26 -7.31
C SER A 124 5.12 -22.41 -6.55
N GLN A 125 5.46 -23.64 -6.88
CA GLN A 125 4.92 -24.84 -6.19
C GLN A 125 5.40 -24.93 -4.75
N GLU A 126 6.69 -24.67 -4.50
CA GLU A 126 7.29 -24.69 -3.16
C GLU A 126 6.55 -23.77 -2.19
N PHE A 127 6.22 -22.54 -2.62
CA PHE A 127 5.57 -21.54 -1.77
C PHE A 127 4.06 -21.47 -1.93
N GLY A 128 3.47 -22.19 -2.87
CA GLY A 128 2.03 -22.16 -3.16
C GLY A 128 1.60 -20.87 -3.86
N ILE A 129 2.51 -20.26 -4.61
CA ILE A 129 2.28 -19.05 -5.40
C ILE A 129 1.88 -19.46 -6.82
N SER A 130 0.59 -19.35 -7.17
CA SER A 130 0.14 -19.66 -8.52
C SER A 130 0.42 -18.47 -9.44
N VAL A 131 1.32 -18.65 -10.41
CA VAL A 131 1.60 -17.70 -11.50
C VAL A 131 1.89 -18.45 -12.78
N ASP A 132 1.45 -17.88 -13.91
CA ASP A 132 1.82 -18.36 -15.25
C ASP A 132 2.95 -17.47 -15.78
N PRO A 133 4.15 -18.06 -16.09
CA PRO A 133 5.29 -17.30 -16.58
C PRO A 133 5.06 -16.53 -17.87
N ASP A 134 4.10 -16.95 -18.71
CA ASP A 134 3.85 -16.37 -20.02
C ASP A 134 2.77 -15.27 -20.03
N THR A 135 2.07 -15.09 -18.92
CA THR A 135 1.04 -14.06 -18.82
C THR A 135 1.68 -12.66 -18.73
N TYR A 136 1.14 -11.70 -19.47
CA TYR A 136 1.54 -10.30 -19.36
C TYR A 136 1.10 -9.70 -18.03
N ILE A 137 1.95 -8.86 -17.43
CA ILE A 137 1.64 -8.22 -16.14
C ILE A 137 0.35 -7.40 -16.20
N ARG A 138 0.08 -6.71 -17.30
CA ARG A 138 -1.15 -5.93 -17.49
C ARG A 138 -2.44 -6.75 -17.43
N ASP A 139 -2.36 -8.05 -17.70
CA ASP A 139 -3.52 -8.94 -17.72
C ASP A 139 -3.76 -9.62 -16.36
N LEU A 140 -2.87 -9.37 -15.38
CA LEU A 140 -2.94 -9.89 -14.02
C LEU A 140 -3.76 -8.96 -13.13
N SER A 141 -4.57 -9.56 -12.25
CA SER A 141 -5.18 -8.84 -11.12
C SER A 141 -4.10 -8.29 -10.18
N VAL A 142 -4.46 -7.32 -9.35
CA VAL A 142 -3.55 -6.70 -8.37
C VAL A 142 -2.96 -7.75 -7.42
N GLY A 143 -3.76 -8.73 -6.96
CA GLY A 143 -3.28 -9.82 -6.12
C GLY A 143 -2.30 -10.75 -6.84
N GLU A 144 -2.48 -10.97 -8.15
CA GLU A 144 -1.53 -11.74 -8.96
C GLU A 144 -0.22 -10.98 -9.17
N GLN A 145 -0.28 -9.68 -9.44
CA GLN A 145 0.91 -8.83 -9.52
C GLN A 145 1.70 -8.84 -8.21
N GLN A 146 1.02 -8.80 -7.06
CA GLN A 146 1.66 -8.95 -5.75
C GLN A 146 2.40 -10.30 -5.62
N ARG A 147 1.77 -11.39 -6.07
CA ARG A 147 2.41 -12.71 -6.08
C ARG A 147 3.66 -12.77 -6.97
N VAL A 148 3.64 -12.10 -8.12
CA VAL A 148 4.82 -11.98 -9.01
C VAL A 148 5.94 -11.22 -8.32
N GLU A 149 5.65 -10.09 -7.64
CA GLU A 149 6.63 -9.32 -6.87
C GLU A 149 7.29 -10.17 -5.76
N ILE A 150 6.49 -10.92 -5.03
CA ILE A 150 6.99 -11.81 -3.98
C ILE A 150 7.88 -12.90 -4.60
N LEU A 151 7.41 -13.58 -5.64
CA LEU A 151 8.16 -14.63 -6.31
C LEU A 151 9.49 -14.11 -6.86
N ARG A 152 9.50 -12.91 -7.46
CA ARG A 152 10.71 -12.22 -7.93
C ARG A 152 11.72 -12.01 -6.81
N CYS A 153 11.27 -11.65 -5.61
CA CYS A 153 12.15 -11.53 -4.45
C CYS A 153 12.64 -12.88 -3.94
N LEU A 154 11.76 -13.91 -3.92
CA LEU A 154 12.10 -15.26 -3.44
C LEU A 154 13.15 -15.94 -4.31
N LEU A 155 13.14 -15.71 -5.61
CA LEU A 155 14.13 -16.24 -6.55
C LEU A 155 15.56 -15.71 -6.29
N GLN A 156 15.69 -14.64 -5.54
CA GLN A 156 16.97 -14.08 -5.09
C GLN A 156 17.44 -14.68 -3.74
N ASN A 157 16.72 -15.67 -3.18
CA ASN A 157 17.02 -16.32 -1.91
C ASN A 157 17.28 -15.33 -0.76
N PRO A 158 16.33 -14.46 -0.41
CA PRO A 158 16.53 -13.45 0.61
C PRO A 158 16.70 -14.07 2.00
N LYS A 159 17.56 -13.48 2.84
CA LYS A 159 17.65 -13.74 4.29
C LYS A 159 16.73 -12.83 5.07
N LEU A 160 16.49 -11.64 4.56
CA LEU A 160 15.52 -10.66 5.07
C LEU A 160 14.63 -10.18 3.92
N LEU A 161 13.33 -10.36 4.05
CA LEU A 161 12.33 -9.83 3.13
C LEU A 161 11.61 -8.65 3.79
N ILE A 162 11.73 -7.48 3.19
CA ILE A 162 11.02 -6.27 3.62
C ILE A 162 9.75 -6.15 2.80
N MET A 163 8.61 -5.96 3.48
CA MET A 163 7.30 -5.83 2.84
C MET A 163 6.64 -4.53 3.29
N ASP A 164 6.54 -3.56 2.37
CA ASP A 164 5.98 -2.24 2.68
C ASP A 164 4.49 -2.20 2.30
N GLU A 165 3.61 -2.28 3.30
CA GLU A 165 2.14 -2.31 3.20
C GLU A 165 1.58 -3.33 2.18
N PRO A 166 2.00 -4.60 2.23
CA PRO A 166 1.72 -5.56 1.17
C PRO A 166 0.24 -5.96 1.02
N THR A 167 -0.58 -5.66 2.01
CA THR A 167 -2.02 -5.99 2.03
C THR A 167 -2.92 -4.80 1.71
N SER A 168 -2.35 -3.65 1.34
CA SER A 168 -3.11 -2.41 1.14
C SER A 168 -4.13 -2.51 0.00
N VAL A 169 -3.84 -3.33 -1.01
CA VAL A 169 -4.64 -3.51 -2.23
C VAL A 169 -5.21 -4.92 -2.38
N LEU A 170 -4.99 -5.79 -1.39
CA LEU A 170 -5.44 -7.18 -1.39
C LEU A 170 -6.82 -7.33 -0.75
N THR A 171 -7.59 -8.29 -1.24
CA THR A 171 -8.79 -8.79 -0.56
C THR A 171 -8.40 -9.52 0.74
N PRO A 172 -9.33 -9.71 1.70
CA PRO A 172 -9.06 -10.50 2.90
C PRO A 172 -8.53 -11.90 2.61
N GLN A 173 -9.10 -12.59 1.62
CA GLN A 173 -8.69 -13.93 1.21
C GLN A 173 -7.27 -13.98 0.65
N GLU A 174 -6.90 -12.98 -0.16
CA GLU A 174 -5.53 -12.85 -0.69
C GLU A 174 -4.52 -12.52 0.43
N SER A 175 -4.94 -11.71 1.43
CA SER A 175 -4.11 -11.42 2.60
C SER A 175 -3.83 -12.68 3.43
N GLU A 176 -4.84 -13.53 3.65
CA GLU A 176 -4.67 -14.82 4.33
C GLU A 176 -3.69 -15.74 3.56
N GLN A 177 -3.81 -15.80 2.23
CA GLN A 177 -2.87 -16.55 1.39
C GLN A 177 -1.43 -16.02 1.51
N LEU A 178 -1.27 -14.70 1.50
CA LEU A 178 0.01 -14.04 1.73
C LEU A 178 0.60 -14.45 3.10
N PHE A 179 -0.18 -14.46 4.17
CA PHE A 179 0.27 -14.83 5.51
C PHE A 179 0.75 -16.28 5.58
N VAL A 180 0.08 -17.20 4.87
CA VAL A 180 0.55 -18.58 4.74
C VAL A 180 1.93 -18.64 4.08
N ILE A 181 2.14 -17.86 3.01
CA ILE A 181 3.43 -17.78 2.31
C ILE A 181 4.52 -17.22 3.24
N LEU A 182 4.24 -16.13 3.97
CA LEU A 182 5.22 -15.50 4.86
C LEU A 182 5.59 -16.40 6.04
N ASN A 183 4.62 -17.09 6.65
CA ASN A 183 4.88 -18.07 7.69
C ASN A 183 5.77 -19.24 7.19
N LYS A 184 5.49 -19.72 5.98
CA LYS A 184 6.31 -20.77 5.35
C LYS A 184 7.73 -20.26 5.08
N LEU A 185 7.88 -19.02 4.65
CA LEU A 185 9.17 -18.39 4.42
C LEU A 185 9.97 -18.24 5.72
N ALA A 186 9.34 -17.78 6.80
CA ALA A 186 9.98 -17.68 8.11
C ALA A 186 10.43 -19.04 8.63
N ALA A 187 9.63 -20.10 8.40
CA ALA A 187 9.98 -21.47 8.77
C ALA A 187 11.23 -22.01 8.02
N THR A 188 11.56 -21.46 6.84
CA THR A 188 12.80 -21.78 6.11
C THR A 188 14.01 -20.96 6.58
N GLY A 189 13.84 -20.07 7.57
CA GLY A 189 14.90 -19.23 8.15
C GLY A 189 15.00 -17.83 7.53
N CYS A 190 14.14 -17.46 6.59
CA CYS A 190 14.08 -16.09 6.08
C CYS A 190 13.32 -15.19 7.07
N SER A 191 13.94 -14.10 7.49
CA SER A 191 13.28 -13.11 8.34
C SER A 191 12.40 -12.19 7.50
N VAL A 192 11.30 -11.70 8.07
CA VAL A 192 10.37 -10.80 7.38
C VAL A 192 10.17 -9.53 8.20
N LEU A 193 10.42 -8.37 7.60
CA LEU A 193 10.03 -7.07 8.14
C LEU A 193 8.71 -6.66 7.50
N PHE A 194 7.63 -6.81 8.27
CA PHE A 194 6.26 -6.56 7.83
C PHE A 194 5.80 -5.17 8.25
N ILE A 195 5.65 -4.27 7.29
CA ILE A 195 5.21 -2.89 7.55
C ILE A 195 3.73 -2.80 7.25
N SER A 196 2.95 -2.42 8.25
CA SER A 196 1.51 -2.21 8.09
C SER A 196 1.00 -1.20 9.11
N HIS A 197 -0.13 -0.56 8.78
CA HIS A 197 -0.93 0.23 9.72
C HIS A 197 -2.18 -0.55 10.19
N LYS A 198 -2.41 -1.76 9.68
CA LYS A 198 -3.53 -2.63 10.03
C LYS A 198 -3.16 -3.51 11.24
N LEU A 199 -3.54 -3.09 12.42
CA LEU A 199 -3.14 -3.71 13.69
C LEU A 199 -3.54 -5.18 13.82
N LYS A 200 -4.69 -5.57 13.25
CA LYS A 200 -5.15 -6.97 13.27
C LYS A 200 -4.18 -7.88 12.53
N GLU A 201 -3.73 -7.47 11.34
CA GLU A 201 -2.78 -8.22 10.54
C GLU A 201 -1.44 -8.41 11.26
N VAL A 202 -0.93 -7.33 11.88
CA VAL A 202 0.32 -7.40 12.65
C VAL A 202 0.21 -8.36 13.83
N LYS A 203 -0.90 -8.33 14.58
CA LYS A 203 -1.13 -9.29 15.67
C LYS A 203 -1.23 -10.73 15.20
N GLU A 204 -1.72 -10.95 14.01
CA GLU A 204 -1.91 -12.28 13.44
C GLU A 204 -0.59 -12.90 12.98
N ILE A 205 0.27 -12.12 12.31
CA ILE A 205 1.42 -12.68 11.60
C ILE A 205 2.76 -12.46 12.31
N THR A 206 2.90 -11.43 13.15
CA THR A 206 4.21 -11.06 13.72
C THR A 206 4.44 -11.61 15.11
N GLN A 207 5.68 -11.97 15.45
CA GLN A 207 6.09 -12.35 16.79
C GLN A 207 6.33 -11.12 17.67
N ARG A 208 7.02 -10.12 17.13
CA ARG A 208 7.27 -8.83 17.79
C ARG A 208 6.89 -7.68 16.85
N ALA A 209 6.63 -6.53 17.42
CA ALA A 209 6.36 -5.31 16.66
C ALA A 209 7.09 -4.11 17.28
N THR A 210 7.76 -3.32 16.44
CA THR A 210 8.36 -2.05 16.80
C THR A 210 7.45 -0.91 16.34
N ILE A 211 7.13 0.00 17.25
CA ILE A 211 6.24 1.12 16.98
C ILE A 211 7.07 2.39 16.77
N LEU A 212 6.93 3.01 15.61
CA LEU A 212 7.49 4.32 15.29
C LEU A 212 6.45 5.42 15.45
N ARG A 213 6.85 6.53 16.05
CA ARG A 213 6.06 7.75 16.12
C ARG A 213 6.96 8.97 16.02
N ARG A 214 6.65 9.87 15.07
CA ARG A 214 7.42 11.12 14.83
C ARG A 214 8.92 10.89 14.70
N GLY A 215 9.30 9.87 13.93
CA GLY A 215 10.68 9.52 13.64
C GLY A 215 11.44 8.81 14.75
N ARG A 216 10.80 8.40 15.84
CA ARG A 216 11.44 7.71 16.98
C ARG A 216 10.77 6.37 17.27
N VAL A 217 11.52 5.44 17.82
CA VAL A 217 10.97 4.20 18.40
C VAL A 217 10.26 4.57 19.71
N VAL A 218 8.98 4.19 19.79
CA VAL A 218 8.20 4.32 21.04
C VAL A 218 8.45 3.11 21.91
N ASP A 219 8.31 1.91 21.35
CA ASP A 219 8.51 0.64 22.04
C ASP A 219 8.67 -0.50 21.03
N THR A 220 9.18 -1.63 21.52
CA THR A 220 9.19 -2.92 20.81
C THR A 220 8.53 -3.96 21.70
N VAL A 221 7.41 -4.51 21.26
CA VAL A 221 6.55 -5.36 22.05
C VAL A 221 6.41 -6.76 21.45
N THR A 222 6.09 -7.75 22.26
CA THR A 222 5.64 -9.08 21.83
C THR A 222 4.19 -8.94 21.33
N SER A 223 3.93 -9.28 20.06
CA SER A 223 2.62 -9.05 19.42
C SER A 223 1.47 -9.77 20.12
N SER A 224 1.71 -10.94 20.70
CA SER A 224 0.70 -11.73 21.44
C SER A 224 0.32 -11.12 22.79
N GLU A 225 1.19 -10.33 23.42
CA GLU A 225 1.03 -9.82 24.79
C GLU A 225 0.30 -8.47 24.85
N VAL A 226 0.14 -7.79 23.71
CA VAL A 226 -0.50 -6.47 23.63
C VAL A 226 -1.84 -6.52 22.89
N SER A 227 -2.79 -5.68 23.29
CA SER A 227 -4.06 -5.55 22.58
C SER A 227 -3.94 -4.60 21.37
N THR A 228 -4.90 -4.66 20.43
CA THR A 228 -4.99 -3.73 19.30
C THR A 228 -5.15 -2.29 19.76
N GLU A 229 -5.88 -2.06 20.87
CA GLU A 229 -6.09 -0.76 21.48
C GLU A 229 -4.80 -0.19 22.06
N GLN A 230 -3.98 -1.05 22.71
CA GLN A 230 -2.67 -0.67 23.23
C GLN A 230 -1.71 -0.29 22.10
N LEU A 231 -1.67 -1.08 21.00
CA LEU A 231 -0.88 -0.75 19.81
C LEU A 231 -1.34 0.58 19.19
N ALA A 232 -2.64 0.79 19.05
CA ALA A 232 -3.20 2.05 18.54
C ALA A 232 -2.78 3.24 19.40
N LYS A 233 -2.86 3.11 20.73
CA LYS A 233 -2.45 4.14 21.69
C LYS A 233 -0.96 4.49 21.56
N MET A 234 -0.09 3.49 21.41
CA MET A 234 1.34 3.71 21.18
C MET A 234 1.61 4.44 19.85
N MET A 235 0.87 4.10 18.79
CA MET A 235 1.02 4.74 17.49
C MET A 235 0.58 6.20 17.49
N VAL A 236 -0.59 6.50 18.03
CA VAL A 236 -1.19 7.85 18.03
C VAL A 236 -0.66 8.71 19.18
N GLY A 237 -0.38 8.10 20.33
CA GLY A 237 0.12 8.78 21.52
C GLY A 237 -0.93 9.42 22.43
N SER A 238 -2.19 9.27 22.10
CA SER A 238 -3.37 9.63 22.90
C SER A 238 -4.39 8.51 22.82
N ASP A 239 -5.29 8.45 23.77
CA ASP A 239 -6.40 7.50 23.66
C ASP A 239 -7.21 7.82 22.40
N PRO A 240 -7.47 6.82 21.53
CA PRO A 240 -8.31 7.03 20.37
C PRO A 240 -9.67 7.55 20.84
N GLN A 241 -9.98 8.80 20.53
CA GLN A 241 -11.31 9.31 20.82
C GLN A 241 -12.30 8.54 19.93
N HIS A 242 -13.12 7.71 20.52
CA HIS A 242 -14.31 7.20 19.86
C HIS A 242 -15.24 8.39 19.57
N VAL A 243 -15.06 9.02 18.43
CA VAL A 243 -16.01 10.02 17.94
C VAL A 243 -17.32 9.27 17.73
N LYS A 244 -18.24 9.40 18.66
CA LYS A 244 -19.61 8.94 18.43
C LYS A 244 -20.15 9.79 17.28
N PRO A 245 -20.56 9.18 16.17
CA PRO A 245 -21.14 9.95 15.09
C PRO A 245 -22.35 10.69 15.65
N LYS A 246 -22.35 12.01 15.61
CA LYS A 246 -23.57 12.79 15.82
C LYS A 246 -24.45 12.45 14.64
N ILE A 247 -25.46 11.61 14.87
CA ILE A 247 -26.50 11.36 13.89
C ILE A 247 -27.21 12.72 13.71
N GLY A 248 -26.91 13.40 12.60
CA GLY A 248 -27.60 14.62 12.24
C GLY A 248 -29.10 14.34 12.06
N THR A 249 -29.92 15.33 12.25
CA THR A 249 -31.36 15.25 11.91
C THR A 249 -31.46 14.96 10.41
N LYS A 250 -31.90 13.75 10.08
CA LYS A 250 -32.15 13.37 8.67
C LYS A 250 -33.29 14.25 8.15
N SER A 251 -33.02 15.03 7.14
CA SER A 251 -34.07 15.66 6.32
C SER A 251 -34.52 14.66 5.24
N ASN A 252 -35.75 14.80 4.77
CA ASN A 252 -36.21 14.04 3.62
C ASN A 252 -35.87 14.73 2.28
N ASP A 253 -35.21 15.90 2.33
CA ASP A 253 -34.87 16.68 1.14
C ASP A 253 -33.73 15.96 0.39
N ILE A 254 -34.00 15.61 -0.85
CA ILE A 254 -32.99 15.00 -1.75
C ILE A 254 -32.07 16.12 -2.24
N LEU A 255 -30.78 15.99 -1.95
CA LEU A 255 -29.76 16.94 -2.39
C LEU A 255 -29.10 16.51 -3.71
N VAL A 256 -28.94 15.20 -3.93
CA VAL A 256 -28.40 14.64 -5.17
C VAL A 256 -29.34 13.55 -5.63
N GLN A 257 -29.77 13.61 -6.88
CA GLN A 257 -30.58 12.59 -7.52
C GLN A 257 -29.94 12.15 -8.83
N ILE A 258 -29.71 10.85 -8.94
CA ILE A 258 -29.25 10.21 -10.18
C ILE A 258 -30.30 9.20 -10.58
N SER A 259 -30.74 9.21 -11.84
CA SER A 259 -31.59 8.18 -12.39
C SER A 259 -31.19 7.82 -13.81
N GLY A 260 -31.10 6.52 -14.04
CA GLY A 260 -30.83 5.94 -15.35
C GLY A 260 -29.50 6.40 -15.94
N LEU A 261 -28.46 6.51 -15.11
CA LEU A 261 -27.11 6.80 -15.60
C LEU A 261 -26.54 5.55 -16.28
N CYS A 262 -26.26 5.68 -17.57
CA CYS A 262 -25.56 4.70 -18.39
C CYS A 262 -24.31 5.33 -18.97
N ARG A 263 -23.17 4.66 -18.81
CA ARG A 263 -21.90 5.08 -19.42
C ARG A 263 -21.30 3.89 -20.15
N PRO A 264 -21.00 3.97 -21.46
CA PRO A 264 -20.24 2.94 -22.14
C PRO A 264 -18.81 2.89 -21.62
N ALA A 265 -18.12 1.78 -21.80
CA ALA A 265 -16.69 1.70 -21.57
C ALA A 265 -15.97 2.53 -22.66
N ASP A 266 -15.22 3.55 -22.25
CA ASP A 266 -14.48 4.44 -23.15
C ASP A 266 -13.14 3.82 -23.60
N THR A 267 -12.61 2.90 -22.79
CA THR A 267 -11.37 2.17 -23.03
C THR A 267 -11.56 0.68 -22.71
N PRO A 268 -10.68 -0.21 -23.19
CA PRO A 268 -10.72 -1.63 -22.80
C PRO A 268 -10.59 -1.88 -21.29
N PHE A 269 -10.14 -0.90 -20.53
CA PHE A 269 -9.89 -0.99 -19.09
C PHE A 269 -10.96 -0.27 -18.24
N SER A 270 -11.86 0.51 -18.86
CA SER A 270 -12.95 1.17 -18.14
C SER A 270 -14.16 0.25 -17.99
N THR A 271 -14.90 0.42 -16.90
CA THR A 271 -16.08 -0.37 -16.58
C THR A 271 -17.35 0.37 -17.03
N PRO A 272 -18.24 -0.24 -17.81
CA PRO A 272 -19.49 0.40 -18.20
C PRO A 272 -20.40 0.54 -16.97
N LEU A 273 -21.10 1.68 -16.86
CA LEU A 273 -22.18 1.87 -15.90
C LEU A 273 -23.51 1.55 -16.57
N LEU A 274 -24.36 0.79 -15.91
CA LEU A 274 -25.65 0.35 -16.45
C LEU A 274 -26.76 0.72 -15.48
N ASP A 275 -27.60 1.65 -15.87
CA ASP A 275 -28.84 2.09 -15.17
C ASP A 275 -28.60 2.42 -13.67
N ILE A 276 -27.59 3.22 -13.38
CA ILE A 276 -27.28 3.63 -11.99
C ILE A 276 -28.37 4.58 -11.50
N ASN A 277 -28.91 4.28 -10.33
CA ASN A 277 -29.91 5.07 -9.63
C ASN A 277 -29.43 5.31 -8.19
N LEU A 278 -29.40 6.58 -7.75
CA LEU A 278 -28.88 6.96 -6.43
C LEU A 278 -29.51 8.26 -5.97
N ASP A 279 -30.03 8.28 -4.74
CA ASP A 279 -30.48 9.50 -4.07
C ASP A 279 -29.63 9.74 -2.82
N VAL A 280 -29.22 10.99 -2.59
CA VAL A 280 -28.53 11.42 -1.37
C VAL A 280 -29.33 12.53 -0.71
N LYS A 281 -29.69 12.32 0.55
CA LYS A 281 -30.51 13.28 1.31
C LYS A 281 -29.64 14.24 2.14
N ALA A 282 -30.24 15.34 2.55
CA ALA A 282 -29.58 16.31 3.43
C ALA A 282 -29.19 15.66 4.77
N GLY A 283 -27.91 15.84 5.17
CA GLY A 283 -27.35 15.25 6.40
C GLY A 283 -27.12 13.75 6.33
N GLU A 284 -27.23 13.14 5.15
CA GLU A 284 -26.95 11.72 4.93
C GLU A 284 -25.51 11.49 4.48
N ILE A 285 -24.92 10.37 4.91
CA ILE A 285 -23.68 9.85 4.35
C ILE A 285 -24.02 8.54 3.64
N VAL A 286 -23.86 8.53 2.32
CA VAL A 286 -24.06 7.36 1.48
C VAL A 286 -22.72 6.73 1.16
N GLY A 287 -22.55 5.45 1.46
CA GLY A 287 -21.38 4.67 1.12
C GLY A 287 -21.58 3.88 -0.17
N ILE A 288 -20.62 3.99 -1.10
CA ILE A 288 -20.58 3.17 -2.32
C ILE A 288 -19.46 2.15 -2.14
N ALA A 289 -19.82 0.87 -2.05
CA ALA A 289 -18.89 -0.22 -1.84
C ALA A 289 -18.73 -1.07 -3.10
N GLY A 290 -17.53 -1.55 -3.34
CA GLY A 290 -17.19 -2.45 -4.44
C GLY A 290 -15.70 -2.77 -4.44
N ILE A 291 -15.31 -3.82 -5.14
CA ILE A 291 -13.89 -4.08 -5.44
C ILE A 291 -13.42 -3.15 -6.56
N ALA A 292 -12.12 -2.87 -6.60
CA ALA A 292 -11.52 -2.03 -7.63
C ALA A 292 -11.93 -2.52 -9.05
N GLY A 293 -12.22 -1.58 -9.95
CA GLY A 293 -12.66 -1.89 -11.30
C GLY A 293 -14.17 -2.17 -11.47
N ASN A 294 -15.00 -1.91 -10.44
CA ASN A 294 -16.44 -2.12 -10.52
C ASN A 294 -17.25 -0.85 -10.88
N GLY A 295 -16.60 0.19 -11.38
CA GLY A 295 -17.26 1.39 -11.89
C GLY A 295 -17.31 2.57 -10.93
N GLN A 296 -16.65 2.50 -9.77
CA GLN A 296 -16.62 3.60 -8.80
C GLN A 296 -15.96 4.87 -9.37
N SER A 297 -14.84 4.71 -10.09
CA SER A 297 -14.13 5.81 -10.74
C SER A 297 -14.99 6.44 -11.84
N GLU A 298 -15.61 5.62 -12.67
CA GLU A 298 -16.50 6.07 -13.74
C GLU A 298 -17.73 6.82 -13.20
N LEU A 299 -18.27 6.37 -12.06
CA LEU A 299 -19.36 7.06 -11.38
C LEU A 299 -18.87 8.41 -10.81
N MET A 300 -17.66 8.45 -10.22
CA MET A 300 -17.08 9.70 -9.72
C MET A 300 -16.89 10.71 -10.85
N GLU A 301 -16.33 10.31 -12.00
CA GLU A 301 -16.15 11.19 -13.17
C GLU A 301 -17.49 11.75 -13.69
N ALA A 302 -18.56 10.95 -13.67
CA ALA A 302 -19.91 11.42 -14.01
C ALA A 302 -20.43 12.44 -12.98
N LEU A 303 -20.18 12.23 -11.68
CA LEU A 303 -20.56 13.14 -10.61
C LEU A 303 -19.73 14.43 -10.57
N THR A 304 -18.44 14.36 -10.90
CA THR A 304 -17.54 15.53 -10.96
C THR A 304 -17.78 16.37 -12.22
N GLY A 305 -18.31 15.75 -13.29
CA GLY A 305 -18.54 16.39 -14.59
C GLY A 305 -17.31 16.34 -15.51
N GLU A 306 -16.34 15.51 -15.20
CA GLU A 306 -15.23 15.17 -16.09
C GLU A 306 -15.74 14.37 -17.27
N TRP A 307 -16.59 13.39 -17.02
CA TRP A 307 -17.39 12.74 -18.04
C TRP A 307 -18.81 13.33 -18.07
N ARG A 308 -19.31 13.67 -19.26
CA ARG A 308 -20.63 14.29 -19.48
C ARG A 308 -21.30 13.71 -20.71
N SER A 309 -22.54 13.27 -20.55
CA SER A 309 -23.39 12.86 -21.66
C SER A 309 -24.84 13.05 -21.28
N ARG A 310 -25.53 13.99 -21.96
CA ARG A 310 -26.93 14.29 -21.67
C ARG A 310 -27.85 13.12 -22.01
N ASP A 311 -27.54 12.42 -23.09
CA ASP A 311 -28.37 11.33 -23.60
C ASP A 311 -28.22 10.03 -22.79
N SER A 312 -27.12 9.93 -22.05
CA SER A 312 -26.79 8.75 -21.24
C SER A 312 -27.25 8.82 -19.79
N ILE A 313 -27.89 9.92 -19.40
CA ILE A 313 -28.36 10.14 -18.02
C ILE A 313 -29.76 10.73 -18.09
N LYS A 314 -30.74 10.04 -17.48
CA LYS A 314 -32.13 10.53 -17.45
C LYS A 314 -32.27 11.73 -16.50
N VAL A 315 -31.74 11.57 -15.28
CA VAL A 315 -31.73 12.60 -14.24
C VAL A 315 -30.35 12.65 -13.60
N LEU A 316 -29.80 13.85 -13.48
CA LEU A 316 -28.64 14.18 -12.64
C LEU A 316 -28.87 15.58 -12.06
N ASP A 317 -29.57 15.61 -10.95
CA ASP A 317 -29.95 16.84 -10.27
C ASP A 317 -29.18 17.01 -8.97
N VAL A 318 -28.75 18.24 -8.71
CA VAL A 318 -28.19 18.64 -7.43
C VAL A 318 -28.94 19.88 -6.94
N LEU A 319 -29.51 19.81 -5.75
CA LEU A 319 -30.34 20.88 -5.17
C LEU A 319 -31.54 21.28 -6.09
N GLY A 320 -32.11 20.32 -6.83
CA GLY A 320 -33.18 20.57 -7.79
C GLY A 320 -32.74 21.24 -9.10
N VAL A 321 -31.44 21.25 -9.38
CA VAL A 321 -30.90 21.82 -10.62
C VAL A 321 -30.29 20.69 -11.46
N ASP A 322 -30.72 20.59 -12.71
CA ASP A 322 -30.13 19.69 -13.70
C ASP A 322 -28.67 20.09 -14.01
N ILE A 323 -27.71 19.20 -13.68
CA ILE A 323 -26.29 19.48 -13.83
C ILE A 323 -25.61 18.62 -14.91
N ARG A 324 -26.37 17.89 -15.74
CA ARG A 324 -25.82 16.97 -16.76
C ARG A 324 -24.79 17.62 -17.68
N ASP A 325 -25.00 18.89 -18.04
CA ASP A 325 -24.11 19.67 -18.92
C ASP A 325 -23.08 20.53 -18.16
N TYR A 326 -23.09 20.52 -16.83
CA TYR A 326 -22.22 21.39 -16.05
C TYR A 326 -20.80 20.84 -15.96
N SER A 327 -19.84 21.72 -16.27
CA SER A 327 -18.40 21.43 -16.09
C SER A 327 -18.04 21.28 -14.61
N PRO A 328 -16.91 20.65 -14.28
CA PRO A 328 -16.42 20.56 -12.90
C PRO A 328 -16.37 21.92 -12.20
N HIS A 329 -15.91 22.96 -12.91
CA HIS A 329 -15.86 24.34 -12.38
C HIS A 329 -17.24 24.83 -11.98
N LYS A 330 -18.25 24.66 -12.85
CA LYS A 330 -19.62 25.12 -12.57
C LYS A 330 -20.24 24.33 -11.40
N ARG A 331 -19.97 23.05 -11.28
CA ARG A 331 -20.42 22.21 -10.15
C ARG A 331 -19.80 22.68 -8.83
N ARG A 332 -18.50 23.04 -8.82
CA ARG A 332 -17.85 23.64 -7.65
C ARG A 332 -18.47 24.97 -7.24
N GLN A 333 -18.84 25.82 -8.20
CA GLN A 333 -19.54 27.10 -7.92
C GLN A 333 -20.92 26.89 -7.26
N MET A 334 -21.55 25.72 -7.45
CA MET A 334 -22.78 25.34 -6.75
C MET A 334 -22.55 24.81 -5.33
N GLY A 335 -21.31 24.73 -4.87
CA GLY A 335 -20.96 24.22 -3.56
C GLY A 335 -20.71 22.70 -3.52
N ILE A 336 -20.52 22.04 -4.67
CA ILE A 336 -20.18 20.62 -4.72
C ILE A 336 -18.65 20.49 -4.57
N GLY A 337 -18.19 19.92 -3.47
CA GLY A 337 -16.78 19.62 -3.23
C GLY A 337 -16.43 18.20 -3.69
N PHE A 338 -15.26 18.02 -4.29
CA PHE A 338 -14.75 16.72 -4.73
C PHE A 338 -13.39 16.44 -4.12
N LEU A 339 -13.19 15.21 -3.67
CA LEU A 339 -11.90 14.69 -3.24
C LEU A 339 -11.61 13.42 -4.06
N PRO A 340 -10.84 13.53 -5.16
CA PRO A 340 -10.48 12.37 -5.99
C PRO A 340 -9.60 11.37 -5.25
N GLU A 341 -9.62 10.11 -5.71
CA GLU A 341 -8.74 9.05 -5.23
C GLU A 341 -7.28 9.36 -5.58
N GLU A 342 -7.03 9.79 -6.81
CA GLU A 342 -5.72 10.24 -7.26
C GLU A 342 -5.39 11.63 -6.69
N ARG A 343 -4.33 11.67 -5.88
CA ARG A 343 -3.89 12.91 -5.20
C ARG A 343 -3.09 13.81 -6.13
N ASN A 344 -2.21 13.21 -6.93
CA ASN A 344 -1.34 13.92 -7.86
C ASN A 344 -2.08 14.12 -9.18
N ASP A 345 -1.87 15.29 -9.81
CA ASP A 345 -2.43 15.69 -11.10
C ASP A 345 -3.97 15.89 -11.14
N HIS A 346 -4.71 15.25 -10.22
CA HIS A 346 -6.17 15.36 -10.13
C HIS A 346 -6.64 16.28 -9.01
N SER A 347 -6.10 16.14 -7.78
CA SER A 347 -6.50 16.96 -6.63
C SER A 347 -5.48 18.02 -6.24
N ALA A 348 -4.20 17.82 -6.57
CA ALA A 348 -3.13 18.78 -6.28
C ALA A 348 -2.15 18.89 -7.45
N VAL A 349 -1.70 20.09 -7.74
CA VAL A 349 -0.63 20.38 -8.70
C VAL A 349 0.68 20.32 -7.94
N MET A 350 1.53 19.34 -8.29
CA MET A 350 2.77 19.01 -7.55
C MET A 350 3.77 20.16 -7.51
N ASP A 351 3.84 20.99 -8.54
CA ASP A 351 4.75 22.11 -8.66
C ASP A 351 4.26 23.38 -7.94
N MET A 352 3.04 23.35 -7.40
CA MET A 352 2.45 24.46 -6.64
C MET A 352 2.62 24.25 -5.13
N THR A 353 2.76 25.35 -4.40
CA THR A 353 2.73 25.35 -2.95
C THR A 353 1.36 24.93 -2.41
N LEU A 354 1.28 24.56 -1.13
CA LEU A 354 -0.01 24.25 -0.49
C LEU A 354 -0.98 25.43 -0.56
N THR A 355 -0.49 26.66 -0.42
CA THR A 355 -1.30 27.88 -0.51
C THR A 355 -1.89 28.04 -1.90
N GLU A 356 -1.09 27.84 -2.96
CA GLU A 356 -1.58 27.94 -4.35
C GLU A 356 -2.57 26.82 -4.69
N ASN A 357 -2.41 25.62 -4.12
CA ASN A 357 -3.35 24.53 -4.31
C ASN A 357 -4.67 24.71 -3.53
N THR A 358 -4.74 25.63 -2.57
CA THR A 358 -5.95 25.88 -1.76
C THR A 358 -6.73 27.11 -2.21
N LEU A 359 -6.19 27.91 -3.13
CA LEU A 359 -6.84 29.08 -3.76
C LEU A 359 -7.62 28.69 -5.01
#